data_df8c5b63992f5fb4a4939f3348ba5255
#
_entry.id   df8c5b63992f5fb4a4939f3348ba5255
#
_cell.length_a   1.000
_cell.length_b   1.000
_cell.length_c   1.000
_cell.angle_alpha   90.00
_cell.angle_beta   90.00
_cell.angle_gamma   90.00
#
_symmetry.space_group_name_H-M   'P 1'
#
loop_
_entity.id
_entity.type
_entity.pdbx_description
1 polymer ?
#
loop_
_entity_poly.entity_id
_entity_poly.type
_entity_poly.pdbx_seq_one_letter_code
_entity_poly.pdbx_strand_id
1 'polypeptide(L)'
;MKPLNVLEPLTQPFFYHDFKSALDRLEKDLVNGPCYALLIGESGTGKTTLLRTLLTRLDGRKYQIIYLCHGRPSPSALARVLAHKFHFPLRYTRAETSLLLQSLRDLPAKPFLWIDEAQMMPDDTLHEIRLLSEADLQGLPLFSVLLCGLPPLKDKLRNPDLFALWRRIHPKLYLTGILHQEIDAYLQHRFGKENASRLENESLLHIFEHARGIPALVDLIVSECIKSVASGPISKKTLCDLIDELELS
;
A
#
# COMPACT_ATOMS: atom_id res chain seq x y z
N MET A 1 -18.32 3.87 -12.21
CA MET A 1 -16.98 3.37 -11.85
C MET A 1 -16.81 1.98 -12.46
N LYS A 2 -15.80 1.78 -13.30
CA LYS A 2 -15.51 0.44 -13.85
C LYS A 2 -15.19 -0.52 -12.70
N PRO A 3 -15.67 -1.77 -12.73
CA PRO A 3 -15.28 -2.75 -11.75
C PRO A 3 -13.76 -2.95 -11.79
N LEU A 4 -13.14 -3.17 -10.62
CA LEU A 4 -11.70 -3.40 -10.42
C LEU A 4 -11.13 -4.63 -11.18
N ASN A 5 -11.93 -5.27 -12.03
CA ASN A 5 -11.60 -6.52 -12.71
C ASN A 5 -10.76 -6.36 -13.99
N VAL A 6 -10.28 -5.16 -14.32
CA VAL A 6 -9.36 -4.96 -15.45
C VAL A 6 -8.07 -4.34 -14.92
N LEU A 7 -7.39 -5.10 -14.07
CA LEU A 7 -5.98 -4.84 -13.80
C LEU A 7 -5.21 -5.45 -14.99
N GLU A 8 -4.58 -4.58 -15.78
CA GLU A 8 -3.57 -5.03 -16.73
C GLU A 8 -2.56 -5.93 -16.01
N PRO A 9 -2.09 -7.03 -16.65
CA PRO A 9 -1.11 -7.90 -16.00
C PRO A 9 0.11 -7.05 -15.66
N LEU A 10 0.32 -6.85 -14.35
CA LEU A 10 1.55 -6.26 -13.86
C LEU A 10 2.70 -7.14 -14.38
N THR A 11 3.66 -6.54 -15.08
CA THR A 11 5.00 -7.13 -15.15
C THR A 11 5.34 -7.56 -13.73
N GLN A 12 5.74 -8.82 -13.53
CA GLN A 12 5.93 -9.37 -12.19
C GLN A 12 6.74 -8.38 -11.35
N PRO A 13 6.25 -7.95 -10.18
CA PRO A 13 6.98 -7.00 -9.35
C PRO A 13 8.24 -7.66 -8.80
N PHE A 14 9.27 -6.88 -8.58
CA PHE A 14 10.44 -7.36 -7.86
C PHE A 14 10.11 -7.47 -6.38
N PHE A 15 10.33 -8.67 -5.82
CA PHE A 15 10.06 -8.94 -4.40
C PHE A 15 11.30 -8.64 -3.55
N TYR A 16 11.60 -7.37 -3.31
CA TYR A 16 12.64 -6.99 -2.37
C TYR A 16 12.23 -7.33 -0.92
N HIS A 17 13.18 -7.34 -0.01
CA HIS A 17 13.03 -7.89 1.34
C HIS A 17 11.75 -7.45 2.06
N ASP A 18 11.56 -6.14 2.22
CA ASP A 18 10.40 -5.60 2.94
C ASP A 18 9.09 -5.86 2.22
N PHE A 19 9.09 -5.75 0.88
CA PHE A 19 7.92 -6.02 0.06
C PHE A 19 7.44 -7.46 0.24
N LYS A 20 8.37 -8.43 0.15
CA LYS A 20 8.06 -9.85 0.33
C LYS A 20 7.55 -10.13 1.73
N SER A 21 8.27 -9.65 2.75
CA SER A 21 7.92 -9.83 4.16
C SER A 21 6.54 -9.25 4.47
N ALA A 22 6.25 -8.03 3.99
CA ALA A 22 4.96 -7.38 4.20
C ALA A 22 3.82 -8.12 3.48
N LEU A 23 4.05 -8.56 2.25
CA LEU A 23 3.07 -9.30 1.46
C LEU A 23 2.70 -10.62 2.12
N ASP A 24 3.70 -11.43 2.49
CA ASP A 24 3.51 -12.74 3.11
C ASP A 24 2.82 -12.61 4.48
N ARG A 25 3.16 -11.56 5.22
CA ARG A 25 2.53 -11.28 6.52
C ARG A 25 1.07 -10.87 6.38
N LEU A 26 0.74 -9.95 5.46
CA LEU A 26 -0.64 -9.53 5.21
C LEU A 26 -1.51 -10.69 4.74
N GLU A 27 -1.00 -11.49 3.81
CA GLU A 27 -1.70 -12.66 3.31
C GLU A 27 -2.04 -13.63 4.45
N LYS A 28 -1.04 -13.96 5.27
CA LYS A 28 -1.20 -14.85 6.43
C LYS A 28 -2.24 -14.32 7.42
N ASP A 29 -2.15 -13.03 7.78
CA ASP A 29 -3.04 -12.47 8.80
C ASP A 29 -4.48 -12.37 8.29
N LEU A 30 -4.70 -12.02 7.01
CA LEU A 30 -6.03 -12.01 6.40
C LEU A 30 -6.67 -13.39 6.31
N VAL A 31 -5.86 -14.42 6.02
CA VAL A 31 -6.36 -15.81 5.98
C VAL A 31 -6.77 -16.28 7.36
N ASN A 32 -6.04 -15.91 8.40
CA ASN A 32 -6.33 -16.30 9.79
C ASN A 32 -7.59 -15.64 10.36
N GLY A 33 -8.00 -14.49 9.84
CA GLY A 33 -9.21 -13.80 10.28
C GLY A 33 -9.20 -12.31 9.97
N PRO A 34 -10.26 -11.59 10.36
CA PRO A 34 -10.29 -10.15 10.23
C PRO A 34 -9.19 -9.49 11.08
N CYS A 35 -8.49 -8.51 10.51
CA CYS A 35 -7.40 -7.81 11.17
C CYS A 35 -7.36 -6.32 10.81
N TYR A 36 -6.74 -5.54 11.69
CA TYR A 36 -6.31 -4.18 11.37
C TYR A 36 -4.85 -4.21 10.99
N ALA A 37 -4.53 -3.78 9.79
CA ALA A 37 -3.16 -3.70 9.31
C ALA A 37 -2.78 -2.27 8.94
N LEU A 38 -1.49 -1.97 9.05
CA LEU A 38 -0.91 -0.71 8.64
C LEU A 38 0.24 -0.98 7.67
N LEU A 39 0.25 -0.27 6.54
CA LEU A 39 1.33 -0.30 5.57
C LEU A 39 1.84 1.12 5.33
N ILE A 40 3.06 1.39 5.77
CA ILE A 40 3.71 2.69 5.64
C ILE A 40 4.91 2.59 4.71
N GLY A 41 5.11 3.59 3.88
CA GLY A 41 6.30 3.76 3.05
C GLY A 41 6.26 5.08 2.31
N GLU A 42 7.41 5.55 1.90
CA GLU A 42 7.54 6.74 1.06
C GLU A 42 6.81 6.57 -0.28
N SER A 43 6.57 7.68 -0.98
CA SER A 43 6.05 7.62 -2.34
C SER A 43 7.00 6.84 -3.23
N GLY A 44 6.46 5.93 -4.07
CA GLY A 44 7.29 5.14 -4.96
C GLY A 44 7.90 3.85 -4.38
N THR A 45 7.67 3.54 -3.09
CA THR A 45 8.14 2.28 -2.48
C THR A 45 7.35 1.04 -2.94
N GLY A 46 6.28 1.18 -3.70
CA GLY A 46 5.52 0.04 -4.22
C GLY A 46 4.32 -0.39 -3.35
N LYS A 47 3.82 0.45 -2.43
CA LYS A 47 2.64 0.16 -1.60
C LYS A 47 1.45 -0.35 -2.41
N THR A 48 1.05 0.39 -3.44
CA THR A 48 -0.07 0.01 -4.31
C THR A 48 0.22 -1.26 -5.10
N THR A 49 1.46 -1.45 -5.54
CA THR A 49 1.91 -2.67 -6.23
C THR A 49 1.80 -3.89 -5.31
N LEU A 50 2.24 -3.76 -4.05
CA LEU A 50 2.11 -4.81 -3.04
C LEU A 50 0.65 -5.23 -2.86
N LEU A 51 -0.24 -4.25 -2.72
CA LEU A 51 -1.66 -4.51 -2.50
C LEU A 51 -2.33 -5.13 -3.72
N ARG A 52 -1.99 -4.69 -4.93
CA ARG A 52 -2.45 -5.35 -6.15
C ARG A 52 -1.96 -6.79 -6.22
N THR A 53 -0.71 -7.05 -5.86
CA THR A 53 -0.15 -8.41 -5.80
C THR A 53 -0.87 -9.24 -4.74
N LEU A 54 -1.15 -8.68 -3.56
CA LEU A 54 -1.94 -9.35 -2.53
C LEU A 54 -3.32 -9.77 -3.06
N LEU A 55 -4.02 -8.88 -3.77
CA LEU A 55 -5.34 -9.17 -4.33
C LEU A 55 -5.30 -10.32 -5.36
N THR A 56 -4.20 -10.51 -6.09
CA THR A 56 -4.07 -11.66 -6.99
C THR A 56 -3.85 -12.99 -6.27
N ARG A 57 -3.37 -12.96 -5.02
CA ARG A 57 -3.16 -14.15 -4.19
C ARG A 57 -4.39 -14.53 -3.36
N LEU A 58 -5.23 -13.55 -3.04
CA LEU A 58 -6.46 -13.80 -2.28
C LEU A 58 -7.55 -14.41 -3.17
N ASP A 59 -8.29 -15.38 -2.64
CA ASP A 59 -9.46 -15.93 -3.32
C ASP A 59 -10.58 -14.89 -3.37
N GLY A 60 -10.81 -14.31 -4.55
CA GLY A 60 -11.80 -13.26 -4.76
C GLY A 60 -13.25 -13.66 -4.42
N ARG A 61 -13.54 -14.98 -4.23
CA ARG A 61 -14.85 -15.46 -3.74
C ARG A 61 -14.97 -15.36 -2.23
N LYS A 62 -13.82 -15.34 -1.52
CA LYS A 62 -13.79 -15.27 -0.05
C LYS A 62 -13.69 -13.85 0.48
N TYR A 63 -13.28 -12.88 -0.36
CA TYR A 63 -13.05 -11.50 0.06
C TYR A 63 -13.82 -10.52 -0.82
N GLN A 64 -14.53 -9.61 -0.18
CA GLN A 64 -15.14 -8.45 -0.84
C GLN A 64 -14.29 -7.20 -0.57
N ILE A 65 -13.58 -6.77 -1.60
CA ILE A 65 -12.64 -5.65 -1.49
C ILE A 65 -13.37 -4.31 -1.63
N ILE A 66 -13.14 -3.42 -0.69
CA ILE A 66 -13.59 -2.03 -0.74
C ILE A 66 -12.35 -1.15 -0.72
N TYR A 67 -12.06 -0.54 -1.86
CA TYR A 67 -10.93 0.37 -2.01
C TYR A 67 -11.41 1.81 -1.90
N LEU A 68 -10.81 2.54 -0.96
CA LEU A 68 -10.98 3.98 -0.77
C LEU A 68 -9.66 4.67 -1.08
N CYS A 69 -9.66 5.52 -2.09
CA CYS A 69 -8.52 6.34 -2.47
C CYS A 69 -8.92 7.82 -2.53
N HIS A 70 -7.98 8.69 -2.21
CA HIS A 70 -8.05 10.14 -2.43
C HIS A 70 -9.28 10.85 -1.84
N GLY A 71 -9.92 10.28 -0.82
CA GLY A 71 -11.11 10.86 -0.20
C GLY A 71 -10.88 11.29 1.23
N ARG A 72 -11.60 12.34 1.64
CA ARG A 72 -11.77 12.73 3.03
C ARG A 72 -13.24 12.54 3.43
N PRO A 73 -13.77 11.31 3.34
CA PRO A 73 -15.17 11.09 3.64
C PRO A 73 -15.43 11.39 5.12
N SER A 74 -16.55 12.05 5.39
CA SER A 74 -17.07 12.13 6.76
C SER A 74 -17.51 10.74 7.23
N PRO A 75 -17.68 10.50 8.53
CA PRO A 75 -18.19 9.23 9.06
C PRO A 75 -19.47 8.77 8.36
N SER A 76 -20.41 9.69 8.14
CA SER A 76 -21.68 9.39 7.45
C SER A 76 -21.52 9.07 5.96
N ALA A 77 -20.54 9.67 5.30
CA ALA A 77 -20.22 9.35 3.90
C ALA A 77 -19.57 7.97 3.79
N LEU A 78 -18.68 7.62 4.72
CA LEU A 78 -18.08 6.29 4.79
C LEU A 78 -19.17 5.23 4.98
N ALA A 79 -20.04 5.39 5.96
CA ALA A 79 -21.11 4.43 6.22
C ALA A 79 -22.02 4.22 5.00
N ARG A 80 -22.34 5.30 4.26
CA ARG A 80 -23.08 5.19 2.98
C ARG A 80 -22.32 4.42 1.91
N VAL A 81 -21.01 4.63 1.79
CA VAL A 81 -20.19 3.88 0.84
C VAL A 81 -20.18 2.41 1.19
N LEU A 82 -20.00 2.07 2.47
CA LEU A 82 -20.03 0.69 2.94
C LEU A 82 -21.41 0.05 2.67
N ALA A 83 -22.48 0.71 3.05
CA ALA A 83 -23.84 0.24 2.82
C ALA A 83 -24.14 0.00 1.33
N HIS A 84 -23.78 0.94 0.47
CA HIS A 84 -23.94 0.79 -0.98
C HIS A 84 -23.16 -0.41 -1.53
N LYS A 85 -21.93 -0.60 -1.06
CA LYS A 85 -21.09 -1.73 -1.48
C LYS A 85 -21.63 -3.08 -1.03
N PHE A 86 -22.29 -3.13 0.10
CA PHE A 86 -22.93 -4.32 0.64
C PHE A 86 -24.41 -4.46 0.24
N HIS A 87 -24.90 -3.62 -0.68
CA HIS A 87 -26.29 -3.60 -1.15
C HIS A 87 -27.31 -3.44 -0.01
N PHE A 88 -26.92 -2.69 1.02
CA PHE A 88 -27.75 -2.45 2.19
C PHE A 88 -28.59 -1.18 2.04
N PRO A 89 -29.92 -1.20 2.23
CA PRO A 89 -30.78 -0.02 2.11
C PRO A 89 -30.63 0.87 3.35
N LEU A 90 -29.69 1.78 3.37
CA LEU A 90 -29.55 2.76 4.46
C LEU A 90 -30.40 4.01 4.28
N ARG A 91 -31.25 4.26 5.25
CA ARG A 91 -31.72 5.61 5.61
C ARG A 91 -31.02 6.00 6.91
N TYR A 92 -29.89 6.61 6.83
CA TYR A 92 -28.90 6.81 7.89
C TYR A 92 -29.51 7.24 9.26
N THR A 93 -29.80 6.26 10.13
CA THR A 93 -30.12 6.45 11.56
C THR A 93 -29.19 5.59 12.42
N ARG A 94 -28.99 5.92 13.71
CA ARG A 94 -28.18 5.10 14.64
C ARG A 94 -28.69 3.64 14.75
N ALA A 95 -29.98 3.44 14.62
CA ALA A 95 -30.58 2.09 14.62
C ALA A 95 -30.14 1.26 13.40
N GLU A 96 -29.89 1.92 12.27
CA GLU A 96 -29.47 1.26 11.03
C GLU A 96 -27.99 0.89 11.03
N THR A 97 -27.16 1.52 11.85
CA THR A 97 -25.77 1.09 12.05
C THR A 97 -25.74 -0.35 12.63
N SER A 98 -26.61 -0.66 13.59
CA SER A 98 -26.70 -2.03 14.15
C SER A 98 -27.11 -3.06 13.12
N LEU A 99 -28.02 -2.72 12.20
CA LEU A 99 -28.45 -3.57 11.10
C LEU A 99 -27.34 -3.76 10.07
N LEU A 100 -26.58 -2.70 9.76
CA LEU A 100 -25.39 -2.80 8.90
C LEU A 100 -24.38 -3.79 9.48
N LEU A 101 -24.11 -3.69 10.79
CA LEU A 101 -23.17 -4.55 11.49
C LEU A 101 -23.62 -6.02 11.48
N GLN A 102 -24.91 -6.29 11.68
CA GLN A 102 -25.44 -7.65 11.54
C GLN A 102 -25.26 -8.17 10.12
N SER A 103 -25.61 -7.35 9.13
CA SER A 103 -25.47 -7.73 7.72
C SER A 103 -24.02 -8.02 7.32
N LEU A 104 -23.03 -7.30 7.90
CA LEU A 104 -21.62 -7.57 7.66
C LEU A 104 -21.15 -8.92 8.18
N ARG A 105 -21.79 -9.43 9.27
CA ARG A 105 -21.49 -10.77 9.81
C ARG A 105 -21.98 -11.90 8.89
N ASP A 106 -23.12 -11.68 8.25
CA ASP A 106 -23.81 -12.69 7.46
C ASP A 106 -23.33 -12.73 6.00
N LEU A 107 -22.36 -11.88 5.64
CA LEU A 107 -21.81 -11.86 4.29
C LEU A 107 -21.06 -13.15 3.94
N PRO A 108 -21.31 -13.73 2.76
CA PRO A 108 -20.61 -14.93 2.30
C PRO A 108 -19.12 -14.66 2.04
N ALA A 109 -18.77 -13.43 1.71
CA ALA A 109 -17.40 -13.00 1.50
C ALA A 109 -16.98 -12.04 2.62
N LYS A 110 -15.75 -12.21 3.14
CA LYS A 110 -15.19 -11.38 4.20
C LYS A 110 -14.90 -9.98 3.66
N PRO A 111 -15.45 -8.91 4.25
CA PRO A 111 -15.15 -7.57 3.81
C PRO A 111 -13.69 -7.20 4.12
N PHE A 112 -13.03 -6.59 3.14
CA PHE A 112 -11.67 -6.07 3.28
C PHE A 112 -11.64 -4.61 2.81
N LEU A 113 -11.56 -3.70 3.78
CA LEU A 113 -11.49 -2.25 3.55
C LEU A 113 -10.02 -1.82 3.40
N TRP A 114 -9.66 -1.44 2.21
CA TRP A 114 -8.34 -0.86 1.91
C TRP A 114 -8.48 0.65 1.75
N ILE A 115 -7.81 1.39 2.63
CA ILE A 115 -7.76 2.85 2.63
C ILE A 115 -6.37 3.30 2.21
N ASP A 116 -6.27 3.88 1.02
CA ASP A 116 -5.02 4.47 0.52
C ASP A 116 -4.94 5.95 0.91
N GLU A 117 -3.72 6.49 1.06
CA GLU A 117 -3.46 7.85 1.53
C GLU A 117 -4.17 8.15 2.88
N ALA A 118 -4.16 7.15 3.78
CA ALA A 118 -4.91 7.21 5.04
C ALA A 118 -4.51 8.36 5.97
N GLN A 119 -3.33 8.99 5.78
CA GLN A 119 -2.96 10.22 6.49
C GLN A 119 -3.91 11.40 6.18
N MET A 120 -4.60 11.35 5.03
CA MET A 120 -5.56 12.38 4.63
C MET A 120 -6.95 12.17 5.23
N MET A 121 -7.22 11.00 5.82
CA MET A 121 -8.51 10.67 6.42
C MET A 121 -8.80 11.56 7.63
N PRO A 122 -10.02 12.09 7.83
CA PRO A 122 -10.39 12.77 9.07
C PRO A 122 -10.31 11.82 10.27
N ASP A 123 -9.93 12.35 11.42
CA ASP A 123 -9.77 11.56 12.66
C ASP A 123 -11.10 10.95 13.10
N ASP A 124 -12.19 11.70 13.02
CA ASP A 124 -13.55 11.21 13.30
C ASP A 124 -13.91 10.01 12.42
N THR A 125 -13.47 10.00 11.17
CA THR A 125 -13.71 8.89 10.25
C THR A 125 -12.89 7.66 10.60
N LEU A 126 -11.64 7.85 11.04
CA LEU A 126 -10.81 6.76 11.57
C LEU A 126 -11.40 6.17 12.85
N HIS A 127 -11.98 7.02 13.72
CA HIS A 127 -12.73 6.55 14.88
C HIS A 127 -13.96 5.74 14.51
N GLU A 128 -14.74 6.19 13.51
CA GLU A 128 -15.92 5.49 13.04
C GLU A 128 -15.57 4.10 12.47
N ILE A 129 -14.48 4.01 11.69
CA ILE A 129 -13.98 2.71 11.18
C ILE A 129 -13.70 1.77 12.34
N ARG A 130 -13.05 2.24 13.39
CA ARG A 130 -12.78 1.44 14.59
C ARG A 130 -14.09 0.97 15.23
N LEU A 131 -15.02 1.88 15.48
CA LEU A 131 -16.29 1.56 16.12
C LEU A 131 -17.13 0.57 15.32
N LEU A 132 -17.20 0.75 14.00
CA LEU A 132 -17.92 -0.14 13.09
C LEU A 132 -17.33 -1.55 13.08
N SER A 133 -16.01 -1.66 13.13
CA SER A 133 -15.40 -2.98 13.08
C SER A 133 -15.37 -3.70 14.42
N GLU A 134 -15.45 -2.98 15.55
CA GLU A 134 -15.39 -3.53 16.90
C GLU A 134 -16.77 -3.88 17.49
N ALA A 135 -17.81 -3.74 16.73
CA ALA A 135 -19.18 -3.97 17.23
C ALA A 135 -19.50 -5.43 17.60
N ASP A 136 -18.50 -6.30 17.63
CA ASP A 136 -18.65 -7.65 18.14
C ASP A 136 -18.31 -7.73 19.63
N LEU A 137 -19.20 -8.38 20.40
CA LEU A 137 -19.01 -8.66 21.83
C LEU A 137 -17.78 -9.55 22.09
N GLN A 138 -17.30 -10.28 21.08
CA GLN A 138 -16.13 -11.14 21.18
C GLN A 138 -14.80 -10.38 21.00
N GLY A 139 -14.86 -9.07 20.71
CA GLY A 139 -13.68 -8.22 20.52
C GLY A 139 -12.88 -8.46 19.24
N LEU A 140 -13.40 -9.29 18.33
CA LEU A 140 -12.80 -9.50 17.01
C LEU A 140 -13.37 -8.49 16.01
N PRO A 141 -12.55 -7.97 15.08
CA PRO A 141 -13.05 -7.10 14.02
C PRO A 141 -14.06 -7.84 13.13
N LEU A 142 -15.14 -7.17 12.75
CA LEU A 142 -16.13 -7.73 11.81
C LEU A 142 -15.60 -7.83 10.38
N PHE A 143 -14.65 -6.98 10.04
CA PHE A 143 -14.02 -6.93 8.73
C PHE A 143 -12.55 -6.50 8.85
N SER A 144 -11.77 -6.84 7.85
CA SER A 144 -10.37 -6.42 7.81
C SER A 144 -10.24 -4.98 7.33
N VAL A 145 -9.32 -4.24 7.95
CA VAL A 145 -8.97 -2.86 7.58
C VAL A 145 -7.48 -2.78 7.32
N LEU A 146 -7.11 -2.23 6.17
CA LEU A 146 -5.74 -1.87 5.87
C LEU A 146 -5.64 -0.36 5.67
N LEU A 147 -4.92 0.28 6.56
CA LEU A 147 -4.51 1.68 6.43
C LEU A 147 -3.18 1.73 5.69
N CYS A 148 -3.17 2.35 4.52
CA CYS A 148 -1.99 2.51 3.71
C CYS A 148 -1.66 4.00 3.57
N GLY A 149 -0.40 4.38 3.70
CA GLY A 149 -0.04 5.79 3.59
C GLY A 149 1.44 6.10 3.72
N LEU A 150 1.72 7.39 3.77
CA LEU A 150 3.05 7.97 3.95
C LEU A 150 3.46 7.95 5.44
N PRO A 151 4.75 8.13 5.76
CA PRO A 151 5.24 8.15 7.15
C PRO A 151 4.46 9.04 8.13
N PRO A 152 3.94 10.23 7.76
CA PRO A 152 3.12 11.05 8.65
C PRO A 152 1.88 10.33 9.21
N LEU A 153 1.39 9.27 8.54
CA LEU A 153 0.28 8.46 9.04
C LEU A 153 0.60 7.82 10.40
N LYS A 154 1.85 7.41 10.59
CA LYS A 154 2.31 6.83 11.86
C LYS A 154 2.16 7.83 13.01
N ASP A 155 2.60 9.05 12.80
CA ASP A 155 2.56 10.10 13.85
C ASP A 155 1.11 10.50 14.11
N LYS A 156 0.30 10.63 13.08
CA LYS A 156 -1.15 10.87 13.20
C LYS A 156 -1.83 9.81 14.06
N LEU A 157 -1.60 8.52 13.80
CA LEU A 157 -2.21 7.41 14.54
C LEU A 157 -1.71 7.31 15.99
N ARG A 158 -0.55 7.86 16.29
CA ARG A 158 0.03 7.90 17.66
C ARG A 158 -0.49 9.07 18.51
N ASN A 159 -1.20 10.01 17.92
CA ASN A 159 -1.84 11.08 18.67
C ASN A 159 -2.81 10.52 19.71
N PRO A 160 -2.97 11.19 20.86
CA PRO A 160 -3.85 10.72 21.96
C PRO A 160 -5.24 10.33 21.48
N ASP A 161 -5.83 11.10 20.57
CA ASP A 161 -7.17 10.89 20.05
C ASP A 161 -7.31 9.58 19.26
N LEU A 162 -6.27 9.16 18.54
CA LEU A 162 -6.27 7.93 17.72
C LEU A 162 -5.50 6.78 18.38
N PHE A 163 -4.96 6.97 19.59
CA PHE A 163 -4.11 5.97 20.23
C PHE A 163 -4.83 4.64 20.49
N ALA A 164 -6.12 4.67 20.73
CA ALA A 164 -6.93 3.46 20.87
C ALA A 164 -6.94 2.63 19.59
N LEU A 165 -7.03 3.28 18.42
CA LEU A 165 -6.91 2.64 17.10
C LEU A 165 -5.47 2.12 16.89
N TRP A 166 -4.45 2.94 17.18
CA TRP A 166 -3.04 2.56 17.05
C TRP A 166 -2.69 1.26 17.78
N ARG A 167 -3.24 1.07 18.98
CA ARG A 167 -3.01 -0.15 19.78
C ARG A 167 -3.61 -1.41 19.16
N ARG A 168 -4.66 -1.28 18.38
CA ARG A 168 -5.35 -2.40 17.73
C ARG A 168 -4.74 -2.77 16.39
N ILE A 169 -4.02 -1.86 15.78
CA ILE A 169 -3.38 -2.11 14.48
C ILE A 169 -2.26 -3.14 14.66
N HIS A 170 -2.46 -4.29 14.04
CA HIS A 170 -1.48 -5.35 13.92
C HIS A 170 -1.82 -6.21 12.68
N PRO A 171 -0.88 -6.41 11.75
CA PRO A 171 0.54 -5.99 11.77
C PRO A 171 0.76 -4.51 11.40
N LYS A 172 1.93 -3.98 11.79
CA LYS A 172 2.46 -2.69 11.34
C LYS A 172 3.64 -2.96 10.43
N LEU A 173 3.47 -2.65 9.16
CA LEU A 173 4.41 -3.00 8.08
C LEU A 173 5.00 -1.73 7.50
N TYR A 174 6.28 -1.79 7.15
CA TYR A 174 7.03 -0.66 6.63
C TYR A 174 7.73 -1.08 5.34
N LEU A 175 7.56 -0.29 4.29
CA LEU A 175 8.33 -0.43 3.06
C LEU A 175 9.41 0.66 3.07
N THR A 176 10.63 0.27 3.35
CA THR A 176 11.79 1.19 3.37
C THR A 176 12.42 1.31 1.99
N GLY A 177 12.20 0.32 1.12
CA GLY A 177 12.73 0.27 -0.23
C GLY A 177 13.66 -0.93 -0.45
N ILE A 178 14.33 -0.93 -1.59
CA ILE A 178 15.31 -1.92 -2.00
C ILE A 178 16.55 -1.78 -1.11
N LEU A 179 17.08 -2.89 -0.62
CA LEU A 179 18.36 -2.88 0.10
C LEU A 179 19.53 -2.71 -0.87
N HIS A 180 20.64 -2.14 -0.40
CA HIS A 180 21.84 -1.96 -1.22
C HIS A 180 22.30 -3.28 -1.91
N GLN A 181 22.24 -4.39 -1.20
CA GLN A 181 22.59 -5.71 -1.73
C GLN A 181 21.60 -6.26 -2.78
N GLU A 182 20.42 -5.67 -2.89
CA GLU A 182 19.38 -6.10 -3.84
C GLU A 182 19.37 -5.25 -5.11
N ILE A 183 20.11 -4.13 -5.15
CA ILE A 183 20.03 -3.14 -6.23
C ILE A 183 20.37 -3.75 -7.60
N ASP A 184 21.43 -4.54 -7.69
CA ASP A 184 21.85 -5.18 -8.93
C ASP A 184 20.78 -6.15 -9.44
N ALA A 185 20.25 -7.02 -8.56
CA ALA A 185 19.18 -7.96 -8.90
C ALA A 185 17.90 -7.22 -9.33
N TYR A 186 17.57 -6.09 -8.68
CA TYR A 186 16.46 -5.23 -9.06
C TYR A 186 16.64 -4.66 -10.47
N LEU A 187 17.80 -4.11 -10.78
CA LEU A 187 18.09 -3.52 -12.08
C LEU A 187 18.08 -4.56 -13.19
N GLN A 188 18.63 -5.74 -12.95
CA GLN A 188 18.56 -6.86 -13.91
C GLN A 188 17.11 -7.30 -14.17
N HIS A 189 16.28 -7.35 -13.12
CA HIS A 189 14.86 -7.67 -13.23
C HIS A 189 14.09 -6.60 -14.03
N ARG A 190 14.38 -5.33 -13.77
CA ARG A 190 13.61 -4.19 -14.28
C ARG A 190 14.01 -3.78 -15.70
N PHE A 191 15.30 -3.76 -16.00
CA PHE A 191 15.88 -3.24 -17.23
C PHE A 191 16.54 -4.31 -18.10
N GLY A 192 16.63 -5.54 -17.61
CA GLY A 192 17.35 -6.63 -18.25
C GLY A 192 18.85 -6.62 -17.95
N LYS A 193 19.47 -7.78 -18.11
CA LYS A 193 20.90 -7.97 -17.80
C LYS A 193 21.82 -7.07 -18.63
N GLU A 194 21.49 -6.86 -19.90
CA GLU A 194 22.26 -6.04 -20.82
C GLU A 194 22.36 -4.59 -20.34
N ASN A 195 21.22 -3.96 -20.03
CA ASN A 195 21.21 -2.58 -19.53
C ASN A 195 21.81 -2.44 -18.11
N ALA A 196 21.53 -3.41 -17.24
CA ALA A 196 22.12 -3.42 -15.90
C ALA A 196 23.65 -3.53 -15.92
N SER A 197 24.22 -4.34 -16.83
CA SER A 197 25.69 -4.49 -16.97
C SER A 197 26.42 -3.25 -17.53
N ARG A 198 25.67 -2.27 -18.05
CA ARG A 198 26.25 -0.97 -18.49
C ARG A 198 26.56 -0.03 -17.33
N LEU A 199 25.97 -0.27 -16.15
CA LEU A 199 26.21 0.51 -14.95
C LEU A 199 27.45 0.02 -14.21
N GLU A 200 28.41 0.90 -13.98
CA GLU A 200 29.60 0.59 -13.19
C GLU A 200 29.24 0.44 -11.71
N ASN A 201 30.04 -0.32 -10.95
CA ASN A 201 29.78 -0.55 -9.52
C ASN A 201 29.68 0.74 -8.70
N GLU A 202 30.48 1.77 -9.02
CA GLU A 202 30.39 3.08 -8.38
C GLU A 202 29.08 3.79 -8.71
N SER A 203 28.57 3.60 -9.93
CA SER A 203 27.27 4.12 -10.35
C SER A 203 26.12 3.50 -9.58
N LEU A 204 26.20 2.20 -9.29
CA LEU A 204 25.18 1.50 -8.48
C LEU A 204 25.07 2.07 -7.07
N LEU A 205 26.21 2.34 -6.43
CA LEU A 205 26.23 2.96 -5.10
C LEU A 205 25.59 4.36 -5.13
N HIS A 206 25.96 5.18 -6.11
CA HIS A 206 25.39 6.50 -6.27
C HIS A 206 23.89 6.51 -6.52
N ILE A 207 23.39 5.62 -7.40
CA ILE A 207 21.96 5.45 -7.63
C ILE A 207 21.24 5.12 -6.30
N PHE A 208 21.82 4.19 -5.53
CA PHE A 208 21.24 3.78 -4.26
C PHE A 208 21.19 4.94 -3.25
N GLU A 209 22.26 5.70 -3.11
CA GLU A 209 22.35 6.83 -2.18
C GLU A 209 21.31 7.91 -2.49
N HIS A 210 21.20 8.32 -3.76
CA HIS A 210 20.25 9.35 -4.18
C HIS A 210 18.79 8.86 -4.18
N ALA A 211 18.55 7.65 -4.65
CA ALA A 211 17.22 7.06 -4.63
C ALA A 211 16.79 6.60 -3.23
N ARG A 212 17.69 6.50 -2.26
CA ARG A 212 17.44 5.99 -0.90
C ARG A 212 16.76 4.62 -0.92
N GLY A 213 17.07 3.81 -1.94
CA GLY A 213 16.44 2.53 -2.17
C GLY A 213 14.99 2.58 -2.65
N ILE A 214 14.42 3.76 -2.95
CA ILE A 214 13.04 3.90 -3.42
C ILE A 214 12.93 3.42 -4.87
N PRO A 215 12.17 2.33 -5.17
CA PRO A 215 12.11 1.74 -6.51
C PRO A 215 11.77 2.73 -7.63
N ALA A 216 10.80 3.62 -7.41
CA ALA A 216 10.39 4.58 -8.42
C ALA A 216 11.49 5.60 -8.75
N LEU A 217 12.31 6.00 -7.76
CA LEU A 217 13.44 6.89 -8.00
C LEU A 217 14.59 6.15 -8.70
N VAL A 218 14.85 4.91 -8.33
CA VAL A 218 15.80 4.04 -9.06
C VAL A 218 15.38 3.91 -10.52
N ASP A 219 14.10 3.62 -10.77
CA ASP A 219 13.55 3.49 -12.13
C ASP A 219 13.72 4.80 -12.93
N LEU A 220 13.43 5.94 -12.30
CA LEU A 220 13.56 7.24 -12.93
C LEU A 220 15.01 7.52 -13.35
N ILE A 221 15.94 7.43 -12.40
CA ILE A 221 17.36 7.72 -12.65
C ILE A 221 17.92 6.81 -13.74
N VAL A 222 17.69 5.48 -13.62
CA VAL A 222 18.25 4.52 -14.59
C VAL A 222 17.59 4.62 -15.96
N SER A 223 16.29 4.89 -16.02
CA SER A 223 15.60 5.10 -17.31
C SER A 223 16.17 6.31 -18.07
N GLU A 224 16.44 7.41 -17.38
CA GLU A 224 17.01 8.61 -17.99
C GLU A 224 18.48 8.38 -18.40
N CYS A 225 19.27 7.65 -17.58
CA CYS A 225 20.61 7.24 -17.97
C CYS A 225 20.63 6.39 -19.25
N ILE A 226 19.72 5.42 -19.38
CA ILE A 226 19.64 4.56 -20.56
C ILE A 226 19.25 5.37 -21.80
N LYS A 227 18.36 6.35 -21.67
CA LYS A 227 17.94 7.21 -22.76
C LYS A 227 19.05 8.18 -23.21
N SER A 228 19.79 8.76 -22.28
CA SER A 228 20.85 9.73 -22.57
C SER A 228 22.09 9.09 -23.19
N VAL A 229 22.41 7.84 -22.84
CA VAL A 229 23.54 7.09 -23.36
C VAL A 229 23.06 6.00 -24.32
N ALA A 230 23.11 6.27 -25.62
CA ALA A 230 22.60 5.33 -26.64
C ALA A 230 23.32 3.98 -26.60
N SER A 231 24.62 3.93 -26.34
CA SER A 231 25.42 2.69 -26.25
C SER A 231 26.68 2.89 -25.39
N GLY A 232 27.20 1.79 -24.82
CA GLY A 232 28.40 1.79 -23.98
C GLY A 232 28.12 1.91 -22.49
N PRO A 233 29.19 2.01 -21.67
CA PRO A 233 29.08 2.07 -20.21
C PRO A 233 28.48 3.40 -19.76
N ILE A 234 27.71 3.35 -18.68
CA ILE A 234 27.15 4.53 -18.00
C ILE A 234 28.08 4.88 -16.83
N SER A 235 28.87 5.93 -17.03
CA SER A 235 29.83 6.36 -16.03
C SER A 235 29.19 7.10 -14.86
N LYS A 236 29.87 7.13 -13.72
CA LYS A 236 29.48 7.92 -12.55
C LYS A 236 29.28 9.41 -12.89
N LYS A 237 30.13 9.99 -13.77
CA LYS A 237 29.99 11.40 -14.17
C LYS A 237 28.67 11.67 -14.87
N THR A 238 28.32 10.84 -15.86
CA THR A 238 27.03 10.95 -16.57
C THR A 238 25.86 10.85 -15.61
N LEU A 239 25.97 9.98 -14.60
CA LEU A 239 24.95 9.81 -13.58
C LEU A 239 24.82 11.05 -12.69
N CYS A 240 25.93 11.65 -12.23
CA CYS A 240 25.90 12.88 -11.43
C CYS A 240 25.26 14.04 -12.20
N ASP A 241 25.70 14.26 -13.44
CA ASP A 241 25.16 15.33 -14.29
C ASP A 241 23.61 15.18 -14.45
N LEU A 242 23.13 13.94 -14.57
CA LEU A 242 21.71 13.61 -14.72
C LEU A 242 20.91 13.78 -13.42
N ILE A 243 21.49 13.40 -12.28
CA ILE A 243 20.87 13.57 -10.96
C ILE A 243 20.70 15.06 -10.65
N ASP A 244 21.67 15.88 -11.01
CA ASP A 244 21.61 17.33 -10.85
C ASP A 244 20.53 17.95 -11.76
N GLU A 245 20.42 17.49 -13.03
CA GLU A 245 19.33 17.91 -13.94
C GLU A 245 17.93 17.52 -13.44
N LEU A 246 17.81 16.39 -12.75
CA LEU A 246 16.54 15.91 -12.18
C LEU A 246 16.19 16.57 -10.84
N GLU A 247 17.02 17.48 -10.32
CA GLU A 247 16.85 18.13 -9.01
C GLU A 247 16.67 17.11 -7.85
N LEU A 248 17.33 15.96 -7.96
CA LEU A 248 17.26 14.88 -6.96
C LEU A 248 18.44 14.95 -5.95
N SER A 249 19.21 16.04 -5.98
CA SER A 249 20.37 16.28 -5.10
C SER A 249 19.97 16.70 -3.68
#